data_74d2129c9fc6fc888a2b5855461e76f9
#
_entry.id   74d2129c9fc6fc888a2b5855461e76f9
#
_cell.length_a   1.000
_cell.length_b   1.000
_cell.length_c   1.000
_cell.angle_alpha   90.00
_cell.angle_beta   90.00
_cell.angle_gamma   90.00
#
_symmetry.space_group_name_H-M   'P 1'
#
loop_
_entity.id
_entity.type
_entity.pdbx_description
1 polymer ?
#
loop_
_entity_poly.entity_id
_entity_poly.type
_entity_poly.pdbx_seq_one_letter_code
_entity_poly.pdbx_strand_id
1 'polypeptide(L)'
;DITSKFLIPEESKSSAYIICKEQNGAVLSGIDIARYIIEELGGSIEFNKIKNDSEDLNYFDKICTMSGSTQILLIMERIYLNFLQHMSGIATYTKKFSSIASEYNVKIADTRKTKPGLRKIEKYAVLCGGGFNHRFGLFDGILIKDNHIFAAGGIKEAIDKIRNRVPHQLKIEVEVKDWKELGEAIKSNADIIMLDNMELSMIKESVKVIRESLGSRCKIEVSGGISLASLEEICKTGIDIISVGAITHSAPAVDFSLEFE
;
A
#
# COMPACT_ATOMS: atom_id res chain seq x y z
N ASP A 1 -7.16 -30.87 5.60
CA ASP A 1 -6.20 -31.53 4.69
C ASP A 1 -6.26 -33.04 4.88
N ILE A 2 -6.85 -33.74 3.88
CA ILE A 2 -7.04 -35.19 3.95
C ILE A 2 -5.71 -35.93 3.78
N THR A 3 -4.74 -35.39 3.07
CA THR A 3 -3.42 -36.01 2.88
C THR A 3 -2.69 -36.07 4.21
N SER A 4 -2.55 -34.96 4.91
CA SER A 4 -1.90 -34.90 6.21
C SER A 4 -2.62 -35.76 7.24
N LYS A 5 -3.97 -35.73 7.24
CA LYS A 5 -4.80 -36.53 8.16
C LYS A 5 -4.59 -38.03 8.01
N PHE A 6 -4.43 -38.55 6.79
CA PHE A 6 -4.31 -39.99 6.56
C PHE A 6 -2.85 -40.49 6.53
N LEU A 7 -1.91 -39.59 6.21
CA LEU A 7 -0.51 -39.96 6.08
C LEU A 7 0.30 -39.79 7.37
N ILE A 8 -0.04 -38.75 8.16
CA ILE A 8 0.75 -38.35 9.32
C ILE A 8 0.01 -38.76 10.60
N PRO A 9 0.64 -39.51 11.52
CA PRO A 9 0.06 -39.80 12.84
C PRO A 9 -0.27 -38.52 13.61
N GLU A 10 -1.37 -38.53 14.37
CA GLU A 10 -1.88 -37.35 15.08
C GLU A 10 -0.88 -36.84 16.15
N GLU A 11 -0.15 -37.76 16.78
CA GLU A 11 0.88 -37.45 17.78
C GLU A 11 2.21 -36.95 17.20
N SER A 12 2.37 -36.97 15.87
CA SER A 12 3.62 -36.57 15.23
C SER A 12 3.95 -35.10 15.45
N LYS A 13 5.20 -34.84 15.84
CA LYS A 13 5.74 -33.50 16.03
C LYS A 13 6.93 -33.25 15.11
N SER A 14 7.06 -32.04 14.62
CA SER A 14 8.16 -31.60 13.77
C SER A 14 8.56 -30.17 14.10
N SER A 15 9.78 -29.82 13.67
CA SER A 15 10.24 -28.45 13.59
C SER A 15 10.31 -28.02 12.13
N ALA A 16 9.99 -26.76 11.88
CA ALA A 16 10.04 -26.16 10.55
C ALA A 16 10.48 -24.71 10.65
N TYR A 17 11.00 -24.18 9.55
CA TYR A 17 11.35 -22.76 9.43
C TYR A 17 10.96 -22.23 8.05
N ILE A 18 10.79 -20.90 7.95
CA ILE A 18 10.55 -20.25 6.68
C ILE A 18 11.79 -19.46 6.26
N ILE A 19 12.13 -19.60 4.96
CA ILE A 19 13.25 -18.89 4.32
C ILE A 19 12.75 -18.03 3.15
N CYS A 20 13.43 -16.90 2.97
CA CYS A 20 13.26 -16.05 1.78
C CYS A 20 14.01 -16.65 0.59
N LYS A 21 13.33 -16.92 -0.53
CA LYS A 21 13.94 -17.38 -1.80
C LYS A 21 14.02 -16.30 -2.86
N GLU A 22 13.76 -15.05 -2.51
CA GLU A 22 13.85 -13.92 -3.43
C GLU A 22 15.32 -13.49 -3.62
N GLN A 23 15.84 -13.69 -4.83
CA GLN A 23 17.28 -13.47 -5.13
C GLN A 23 17.70 -12.01 -5.00
N ASN A 24 16.81 -11.08 -5.30
CA ASN A 24 17.08 -9.64 -5.26
C ASN A 24 16.77 -9.00 -3.90
N GLY A 25 16.53 -9.82 -2.88
CA GLY A 25 16.07 -9.36 -1.58
C GLY A 25 14.60 -8.95 -1.57
N ALA A 26 14.06 -8.78 -0.38
CA ALA A 26 12.65 -8.41 -0.18
C ALA A 26 12.49 -7.58 1.10
N VAL A 27 11.29 -7.03 1.30
CA VAL A 27 10.85 -6.44 2.57
C VAL A 27 9.80 -7.37 3.18
N LEU A 28 10.02 -7.78 4.43
CA LEU A 28 9.08 -8.65 5.12
C LEU A 28 7.79 -7.92 5.48
N SER A 29 6.65 -8.57 5.25
CA SER A 29 5.36 -8.12 5.74
C SER A 29 4.41 -9.29 5.97
N GLY A 30 3.74 -9.31 7.14
CA GLY A 30 2.75 -10.33 7.49
C GLY A 30 3.27 -11.44 8.38
N ILE A 31 4.39 -11.26 9.06
CA ILE A 31 5.00 -12.30 9.92
C ILE A 31 4.03 -12.77 11.02
N ASP A 32 3.24 -11.87 11.61
CA ASP A 32 2.32 -12.19 12.70
C ASP A 32 1.02 -12.90 12.25
N ILE A 33 0.77 -13.03 10.95
CA ILE A 33 -0.39 -13.80 10.44
C ILE A 33 -0.32 -15.26 10.87
N ALA A 34 0.89 -15.82 11.04
CA ALA A 34 1.06 -17.16 11.59
C ALA A 34 0.29 -17.38 12.90
N ARG A 35 0.32 -16.39 13.82
CA ARG A 35 -0.35 -16.48 15.12
C ARG A 35 -1.87 -16.64 14.99
N TYR A 36 -2.48 -15.86 14.11
CA TYR A 36 -3.92 -15.95 13.83
C TYR A 36 -4.29 -17.29 13.20
N ILE A 37 -3.48 -17.81 12.28
CA ILE A 37 -3.71 -19.12 11.66
C ILE A 37 -3.60 -20.23 12.70
N ILE A 38 -2.58 -20.20 13.56
CA ILE A 38 -2.37 -21.17 14.63
C ILE A 38 -3.56 -21.18 15.61
N GLU A 39 -4.02 -19.99 16.00
CA GLU A 39 -5.20 -19.83 16.88
C GLU A 39 -6.47 -20.41 16.26
N GLU A 40 -6.74 -20.10 15.00
CA GLU A 40 -7.91 -20.61 14.27
C GLU A 40 -7.88 -22.13 14.06
N LEU A 41 -6.70 -22.72 13.88
CA LEU A 41 -6.54 -24.17 13.75
C LEU A 41 -6.64 -24.91 15.10
N GLY A 42 -6.67 -24.20 16.23
CA GLY A 42 -6.79 -24.77 17.57
C GLY A 42 -5.60 -25.60 17.99
N GLY A 43 -4.42 -25.37 17.39
CA GLY A 43 -3.21 -26.16 17.61
C GLY A 43 -2.21 -25.52 18.56
N SER A 44 -1.39 -26.36 19.18
CA SER A 44 -0.23 -25.93 19.96
C SER A 44 1.00 -25.95 19.05
N ILE A 45 1.32 -24.79 18.47
CA ILE A 45 2.55 -24.54 17.71
C ILE A 45 3.34 -23.47 18.45
N GLU A 46 4.57 -23.77 18.79
CA GLU A 46 5.54 -22.77 19.24
C GLU A 46 6.02 -22.00 18.01
N PHE A 47 5.81 -20.68 18.00
CA PHE A 47 6.17 -19.79 16.89
C PHE A 47 7.15 -18.74 17.37
N ASN A 48 8.37 -18.75 16.82
CA ASN A 48 9.45 -17.83 17.16
C ASN A 48 9.84 -16.99 15.94
N LYS A 49 9.68 -15.65 16.06
CA LYS A 49 10.12 -14.70 15.03
C LYS A 49 11.64 -14.52 15.10
N ILE A 50 12.29 -14.54 13.93
CA ILE A 50 13.71 -14.17 13.75
C ILE A 50 13.78 -12.78 13.13
N LYS A 51 12.85 -12.44 12.24
CA LYS A 51 12.74 -11.15 11.57
C LYS A 51 11.40 -10.51 11.88
N ASN A 52 11.33 -9.19 11.78
CA ASN A 52 10.11 -8.40 11.98
C ASN A 52 9.64 -7.79 10.66
N ASP A 53 8.37 -7.44 10.61
CA ASP A 53 7.83 -6.69 9.47
C ASP A 53 8.60 -5.38 9.26
N SER A 54 8.74 -4.96 8.02
CA SER A 54 9.56 -3.85 7.53
C SER A 54 11.08 -4.08 7.49
N GLU A 55 11.59 -5.21 7.96
CA GLU A 55 13.00 -5.54 7.79
C GLU A 55 13.31 -5.99 6.36
N ASP A 56 14.48 -5.58 5.87
CA ASP A 56 15.03 -6.07 4.61
C ASP A 56 15.51 -7.52 4.76
N LEU A 57 15.18 -8.33 3.77
CA LEU A 57 15.55 -9.74 3.68
C LEU A 57 16.55 -9.97 2.56
N ASN A 58 17.53 -10.80 2.83
CA ASN A 58 18.44 -11.36 1.81
C ASN A 58 17.99 -12.76 1.40
N TYR A 59 18.55 -13.23 0.30
CA TYR A 59 18.37 -14.60 -0.15
C TYR A 59 18.80 -15.60 0.93
N PHE A 60 17.95 -16.58 1.23
CA PHE A 60 18.09 -17.58 2.31
C PHE A 60 17.99 -17.06 3.76
N ASP A 61 17.62 -15.80 4.00
CA ASP A 61 17.34 -15.37 5.37
C ASP A 61 16.20 -16.22 5.98
N LYS A 62 16.46 -16.82 7.16
CA LYS A 62 15.40 -17.42 7.98
C LYS A 62 14.57 -16.30 8.62
N ILE A 63 13.22 -16.37 8.50
CA ILE A 63 12.33 -15.34 9.04
C ILE A 63 11.63 -15.77 10.32
N CYS A 64 11.35 -17.06 10.49
CA CYS A 64 10.78 -17.63 11.72
C CYS A 64 11.09 -19.10 11.81
N THR A 65 10.92 -19.65 13.04
CA THR A 65 10.86 -21.08 13.31
C THR A 65 9.54 -21.45 13.94
N MET A 66 9.10 -22.69 13.70
CA MET A 66 7.86 -23.25 14.23
C MET A 66 8.10 -24.67 14.69
N SER A 67 7.51 -25.07 15.84
CA SER A 67 7.57 -26.45 16.30
C SER A 67 6.25 -26.89 16.93
N GLY A 68 5.84 -28.15 16.70
CA GLY A 68 4.60 -28.71 17.22
C GLY A 68 4.01 -29.79 16.32
N SER A 69 2.66 -29.87 16.25
CA SER A 69 1.97 -30.88 15.46
C SER A 69 2.36 -30.81 13.99
N THR A 70 2.88 -31.91 13.46
CA THR A 70 3.25 -32.02 12.03
C THR A 70 2.07 -31.80 11.12
N GLN A 71 0.89 -32.32 11.47
CA GLN A 71 -0.34 -32.11 10.69
C GLN A 71 -0.69 -30.63 10.59
N ILE A 72 -0.62 -29.87 11.69
CA ILE A 72 -0.95 -28.44 11.71
C ILE A 72 0.08 -27.64 10.90
N LEU A 73 1.37 -27.93 11.03
CA LEU A 73 2.42 -27.27 10.22
C LEU A 73 2.16 -27.44 8.71
N LEU A 74 1.80 -28.65 8.28
CA LEU A 74 1.46 -28.95 6.88
C LEU A 74 0.16 -28.25 6.42
N ILE A 75 -0.85 -28.18 7.27
CA ILE A 75 -2.13 -27.52 6.96
C ILE A 75 -1.94 -26.01 6.81
N MET A 76 -1.18 -25.38 7.70
CA MET A 76 -0.99 -23.93 7.70
C MET A 76 -0.03 -23.45 6.64
N GLU A 77 0.91 -24.30 6.16
CA GLU A 77 1.98 -23.94 5.25
C GLU A 77 1.50 -23.06 4.09
N ARG A 78 0.62 -23.60 3.23
CA ARG A 78 0.21 -22.89 2.02
C ARG A 78 -0.56 -21.61 2.32
N ILE A 79 -1.39 -21.63 3.34
CA ILE A 79 -2.18 -20.46 3.76
C ILE A 79 -1.23 -19.35 4.21
N TYR A 80 -0.29 -19.68 5.09
CA TYR A 80 0.65 -18.69 5.63
C TYR A 80 1.60 -18.17 4.55
N LEU A 81 2.18 -19.06 3.73
CA LEU A 81 3.04 -18.65 2.62
C LEU A 81 2.32 -17.71 1.64
N ASN A 82 1.06 -17.97 1.31
CA ASN A 82 0.30 -17.09 0.42
C ASN A 82 0.17 -15.66 0.96
N PHE A 83 -0.08 -15.49 2.27
CA PHE A 83 -0.12 -14.16 2.89
C PHE A 83 1.26 -13.50 2.91
N LEU A 84 2.30 -14.21 3.34
CA LEU A 84 3.67 -13.70 3.37
C LEU A 84 4.14 -13.25 1.99
N GLN A 85 3.96 -14.10 0.98
CA GLN A 85 4.34 -13.84 -0.41
C GLN A 85 3.64 -12.60 -0.95
N HIS A 86 2.33 -12.49 -0.74
CA HIS A 86 1.53 -11.36 -1.21
C HIS A 86 1.88 -10.07 -0.49
N MET A 87 1.91 -10.07 0.83
CA MET A 87 2.15 -8.88 1.64
C MET A 87 3.60 -8.39 1.50
N SER A 88 4.57 -9.29 1.54
CA SER A 88 5.98 -8.93 1.31
C SER A 88 6.20 -8.44 -0.12
N GLY A 89 5.46 -8.97 -1.09
CA GLY A 89 5.46 -8.46 -2.47
C GLY A 89 5.05 -6.99 -2.54
N ILE A 90 3.96 -6.63 -1.87
CA ILE A 90 3.48 -5.24 -1.79
C ILE A 90 4.51 -4.36 -1.08
N ALA A 91 5.04 -4.80 0.08
CA ALA A 91 6.05 -4.06 0.83
C ALA A 91 7.32 -3.82 0.00
N THR A 92 7.82 -4.87 -0.66
CA THR A 92 9.01 -4.82 -1.52
C THR A 92 8.79 -3.87 -2.71
N TYR A 93 7.64 -3.96 -3.36
CA TYR A 93 7.33 -3.10 -4.50
C TYR A 93 7.15 -1.65 -4.06
N THR A 94 6.49 -1.42 -2.93
CA THR A 94 6.36 -0.08 -2.32
C THR A 94 7.73 0.52 -1.99
N LYS A 95 8.64 -0.26 -1.43
CA LYS A 95 10.02 0.17 -1.08
C LYS A 95 10.76 0.75 -2.29
N LYS A 96 10.58 0.18 -3.48
CA LYS A 96 11.20 0.69 -4.72
C LYS A 96 10.76 2.12 -5.03
N PHE A 97 9.50 2.46 -4.81
CA PHE A 97 8.98 3.81 -5.00
C PHE A 97 9.35 4.73 -3.84
N SER A 98 9.15 4.28 -2.60
CA SER A 98 9.37 5.12 -1.42
C SER A 98 10.82 5.51 -1.24
N SER A 99 11.78 4.65 -1.59
CA SER A 99 13.21 4.96 -1.52
C SER A 99 13.58 6.12 -2.44
N ILE A 100 13.12 6.13 -3.69
CA ILE A 100 13.36 7.23 -4.64
C ILE A 100 12.66 8.50 -4.18
N ALA A 101 11.37 8.41 -3.83
CA ALA A 101 10.56 9.57 -3.48
C ALA A 101 11.04 10.27 -2.20
N SER A 102 11.59 9.52 -1.25
CA SER A 102 12.09 10.07 0.02
C SER A 102 13.26 11.04 -0.15
N GLU A 103 14.09 10.88 -1.18
CA GLU A 103 15.19 11.80 -1.52
C GLU A 103 14.67 13.20 -1.89
N TYR A 104 13.42 13.30 -2.32
CA TYR A 104 12.75 14.54 -2.71
C TYR A 104 11.70 15.01 -1.69
N ASN A 105 11.59 14.37 -0.51
CA ASN A 105 10.55 14.59 0.48
C ASN A 105 9.12 14.39 -0.05
N VAL A 106 8.95 13.53 -1.06
CA VAL A 106 7.66 13.17 -1.64
C VAL A 106 7.14 11.87 -0.99
N LYS A 107 5.86 11.82 -0.67
CA LYS A 107 5.22 10.65 -0.07
C LYS A 107 4.62 9.75 -1.15
N ILE A 108 4.91 8.46 -1.08
CA ILE A 108 4.22 7.46 -1.89
C ILE A 108 3.00 6.96 -1.13
N ALA A 109 1.82 7.10 -1.72
CA ALA A 109 0.57 6.65 -1.13
C ALA A 109 -0.05 5.50 -1.94
N ASP A 110 -0.75 4.62 -1.23
CA ASP A 110 -1.62 3.63 -1.85
C ASP A 110 -2.93 4.27 -2.39
N THR A 111 -3.84 3.45 -2.84
CA THR A 111 -5.17 3.86 -3.29
C THR A 111 -6.25 2.90 -2.74
N ARG A 112 -7.49 3.05 -3.22
CA ARG A 112 -8.55 2.06 -2.97
C ARG A 112 -8.58 0.93 -4.01
N LYS A 113 -7.63 0.88 -4.95
CA LYS A 113 -7.48 -0.20 -5.94
C LYS A 113 -6.77 -1.39 -5.28
N THR A 114 -7.49 -2.08 -4.40
CA THR A 114 -7.04 -3.24 -3.61
C THR A 114 -7.81 -4.48 -4.00
N LYS A 115 -7.26 -5.67 -3.72
CA LYS A 115 -7.98 -6.92 -3.91
C LYS A 115 -9.22 -6.97 -2.99
N PRO A 116 -10.36 -7.47 -3.47
CA PRO A 116 -11.56 -7.61 -2.63
C PRO A 116 -11.27 -8.38 -1.35
N GLY A 117 -11.72 -7.83 -0.22
CA GLY A 117 -11.50 -8.41 1.12
C GLY A 117 -10.12 -8.18 1.73
N LEU A 118 -9.07 -7.82 0.96
CA LEU A 118 -7.69 -7.76 1.45
C LEU A 118 -7.18 -6.33 1.75
N ARG A 119 -8.00 -5.29 1.59
CA ARG A 119 -7.56 -3.89 1.74
C ARG A 119 -6.79 -3.60 3.02
N LYS A 120 -7.24 -4.16 4.16
CA LYS A 120 -6.60 -3.92 5.46
C LYS A 120 -5.15 -4.39 5.48
N ILE A 121 -4.91 -5.61 5.02
CA ILE A 121 -3.57 -6.19 5.02
C ILE A 121 -2.68 -5.61 3.90
N GLU A 122 -3.26 -5.27 2.73
CA GLU A 122 -2.51 -4.63 1.64
C GLU A 122 -2.05 -3.23 2.04
N LYS A 123 -2.92 -2.43 2.68
CA LYS A 123 -2.53 -1.11 3.21
C LYS A 123 -1.48 -1.20 4.32
N TYR A 124 -1.57 -2.21 5.18
CA TYR A 124 -0.53 -2.49 6.16
C TYR A 124 0.81 -2.81 5.47
N ALA A 125 0.80 -3.65 4.45
CA ALA A 125 1.99 -3.99 3.68
C ALA A 125 2.64 -2.78 2.99
N VAL A 126 1.83 -1.81 2.53
CA VAL A 126 2.34 -0.53 2.01
C VAL A 126 3.12 0.24 3.08
N LEU A 127 2.63 0.28 4.32
CA LEU A 127 3.37 0.90 5.43
C LEU A 127 4.69 0.19 5.71
N CYS A 128 4.71 -1.14 5.67
CA CYS A 128 5.94 -1.93 5.81
C CYS A 128 6.99 -1.58 4.75
N GLY A 129 6.58 -1.22 3.54
CA GLY A 129 7.45 -0.77 2.45
C GLY A 129 7.86 0.71 2.52
N GLY A 130 7.52 1.43 3.61
CA GLY A 130 7.82 2.85 3.77
C GLY A 130 6.88 3.79 2.99
N GLY A 131 5.75 3.28 2.52
CA GLY A 131 4.70 4.08 1.91
C GLY A 131 3.74 4.67 2.94
N PHE A 132 2.70 5.34 2.46
CA PHE A 132 1.63 5.95 3.25
C PHE A 132 0.27 5.43 2.78
N ASN A 133 -0.71 5.46 3.67
CA ASN A 133 -2.06 5.12 3.30
C ASN A 133 -2.84 6.37 2.87
N HIS A 134 -3.41 6.34 1.68
CA HIS A 134 -4.52 7.20 1.29
C HIS A 134 -5.79 6.74 2.04
N ARG A 135 -6.90 7.49 1.96
CA ARG A 135 -8.14 7.13 2.64
C ARG A 135 -8.47 5.65 2.49
N PHE A 136 -8.89 5.04 3.61
CA PHE A 136 -9.23 3.63 3.67
C PHE A 136 -10.54 3.31 2.95
N GLY A 137 -11.53 4.18 3.14
CA GLY A 137 -12.88 4.00 2.59
C GLY A 137 -13.44 5.27 1.95
N LEU A 138 -14.75 5.43 2.07
CA LEU A 138 -15.45 6.64 1.64
C LEU A 138 -15.87 7.53 2.81
N PHE A 139 -15.51 7.12 4.03
CA PHE A 139 -15.94 7.72 5.30
C PHE A 139 -14.82 8.46 6.03
N ASP A 140 -13.57 8.29 5.66
CA ASP A 140 -12.38 8.78 6.37
C ASP A 140 -11.58 9.86 5.61
N GLY A 141 -12.00 10.22 4.41
CA GLY A 141 -11.39 11.29 3.61
C GLY A 141 -12.27 11.74 2.46
N ILE A 142 -12.21 13.03 2.13
CA ILE A 142 -13.01 13.64 1.06
C ILE A 142 -12.13 13.70 -0.19
N LEU A 143 -12.59 13.06 -1.27
CA LEU A 143 -11.99 13.15 -2.59
C LEU A 143 -13.11 13.37 -3.62
N ILE A 144 -13.13 14.56 -4.18
CA ILE A 144 -14.04 14.98 -5.24
C ILE A 144 -13.46 14.53 -6.57
N LYS A 145 -14.20 13.72 -7.31
CA LYS A 145 -13.83 13.16 -8.61
C LYS A 145 -14.74 13.70 -9.72
N ASP A 146 -14.38 13.41 -10.96
CA ASP A 146 -15.09 13.80 -12.18
C ASP A 146 -16.62 13.64 -12.08
N ASN A 147 -17.09 12.47 -11.66
CA ASN A 147 -18.52 12.20 -11.49
C ASN A 147 -19.16 13.06 -10.38
N HIS A 148 -18.42 13.39 -9.32
CA HIS A 148 -18.89 14.30 -8.28
C HIS A 148 -18.97 15.73 -8.80
N ILE A 149 -17.97 16.17 -9.57
CA ILE A 149 -17.94 17.50 -10.21
C ILE A 149 -19.13 17.66 -11.15
N PHE A 150 -19.36 16.67 -12.02
CA PHE A 150 -20.50 16.66 -12.94
C PHE A 150 -21.85 16.75 -12.19
N ALA A 151 -22.04 15.89 -11.19
CA ALA A 151 -23.29 15.85 -10.42
C ALA A 151 -23.53 17.10 -9.55
N ALA A 152 -22.46 17.78 -9.13
CA ALA A 152 -22.55 19.00 -8.34
C ALA A 152 -22.82 20.26 -9.18
N GLY A 153 -22.45 20.22 -10.47
CA GLY A 153 -22.52 21.34 -11.40
C GLY A 153 -21.23 22.14 -11.53
N GLY A 154 -20.11 21.68 -10.94
CA GLY A 154 -18.80 22.29 -11.00
C GLY A 154 -17.96 22.02 -9.77
N ILE A 155 -16.65 22.32 -9.84
CA ILE A 155 -15.71 22.14 -8.72
C ILE A 155 -16.06 23.08 -7.56
N LYS A 156 -16.34 24.34 -7.86
CA LYS A 156 -16.70 25.31 -6.84
C LYS A 156 -17.95 24.88 -6.07
N GLU A 157 -19.00 24.50 -6.78
CA GLU A 157 -20.27 24.03 -6.20
C GLU A 157 -20.06 22.78 -5.34
N ALA A 158 -19.20 21.86 -5.79
CA ALA A 158 -18.89 20.65 -5.03
C ALA A 158 -18.16 20.97 -3.73
N ILE A 159 -17.11 21.80 -3.79
CA ILE A 159 -16.32 22.20 -2.60
C ILE A 159 -17.19 22.98 -1.62
N ASP A 160 -17.95 23.96 -2.07
CA ASP A 160 -18.81 24.81 -1.22
C ASP A 160 -19.87 23.98 -0.49
N LYS A 161 -20.54 23.05 -1.20
CA LYS A 161 -21.54 22.15 -0.61
C LYS A 161 -20.93 21.25 0.47
N ILE A 162 -19.73 20.72 0.24
CA ILE A 162 -19.05 19.84 1.18
C ILE A 162 -18.56 20.64 2.38
N ARG A 163 -17.86 21.75 2.18
CA ARG A 163 -17.23 22.58 3.24
C ARG A 163 -18.24 23.03 4.31
N ASN A 164 -19.47 23.29 3.90
CA ASN A 164 -20.56 23.69 4.80
C ASN A 164 -21.20 22.54 5.59
N ARG A 165 -20.85 21.27 5.31
CA ARG A 165 -21.51 20.10 5.90
C ARG A 165 -20.57 19.15 6.65
N VAL A 166 -19.28 19.25 6.38
CA VAL A 166 -18.30 18.32 6.97
C VAL A 166 -17.57 18.97 8.16
N PRO A 167 -17.07 18.16 9.09
CA PRO A 167 -16.18 18.63 10.15
C PRO A 167 -14.97 19.36 9.57
N HIS A 168 -14.57 20.46 10.19
CA HIS A 168 -13.47 21.32 9.72
C HIS A 168 -12.09 20.62 9.73
N GLN A 169 -11.95 19.49 10.45
CA GLN A 169 -10.73 18.69 10.48
C GLN A 169 -10.49 17.91 9.17
N LEU A 170 -11.55 17.65 8.39
CA LEU A 170 -11.41 16.90 7.14
C LEU A 170 -10.95 17.83 6.01
N LYS A 171 -9.86 17.44 5.37
CA LYS A 171 -9.38 18.12 4.17
C LYS A 171 -10.21 17.73 2.96
N ILE A 172 -10.40 18.69 2.05
CA ILE A 172 -11.10 18.49 0.79
C ILE A 172 -10.04 18.36 -0.31
N GLU A 173 -9.98 17.17 -0.87
CA GLU A 173 -9.18 16.85 -2.03
C GLU A 173 -10.04 16.87 -3.29
N VAL A 174 -9.49 17.43 -4.37
CA VAL A 174 -10.15 17.47 -5.69
C VAL A 174 -9.22 16.97 -6.77
N GLU A 175 -9.70 16.02 -7.58
CA GLU A 175 -9.05 15.51 -8.77
C GLU A 175 -9.32 16.45 -9.95
N VAL A 176 -8.26 16.88 -10.64
CA VAL A 176 -8.31 17.77 -11.80
C VAL A 176 -7.53 17.20 -12.97
N LYS A 177 -8.03 17.39 -14.19
CA LYS A 177 -7.46 16.80 -15.40
C LYS A 177 -6.99 17.83 -16.43
N ASP A 178 -7.36 19.10 -16.27
CA ASP A 178 -7.02 20.16 -17.21
C ASP A 178 -6.84 21.53 -16.52
N TRP A 179 -6.41 22.52 -17.29
CA TRP A 179 -6.18 23.89 -16.82
C TRP A 179 -7.42 24.60 -16.30
N LYS A 180 -8.58 24.29 -16.87
CA LYS A 180 -9.86 24.90 -16.44
C LYS A 180 -10.20 24.40 -15.03
N GLU A 181 -10.20 23.08 -14.83
CA GLU A 181 -10.48 22.45 -13.55
C GLU A 181 -9.46 22.88 -12.50
N LEU A 182 -8.17 22.96 -12.87
CA LEU A 182 -7.12 23.47 -11.98
C LEU A 182 -7.40 24.89 -11.51
N GLY A 183 -7.76 25.79 -12.43
CA GLY A 183 -8.09 27.18 -12.11
C GLY A 183 -9.31 27.29 -11.18
N GLU A 184 -10.32 26.44 -11.36
CA GLU A 184 -11.50 26.38 -10.48
C GLU A 184 -11.13 25.86 -9.08
N ALA A 185 -10.31 24.80 -8.99
CA ALA A 185 -9.84 24.23 -7.72
C ALA A 185 -9.03 25.23 -6.90
N ILE A 186 -8.12 25.99 -7.55
CA ILE A 186 -7.34 27.05 -6.91
C ILE A 186 -8.25 28.15 -6.35
N LYS A 187 -9.18 28.67 -7.17
CA LYS A 187 -10.13 29.72 -6.76
C LYS A 187 -11.04 29.29 -5.61
N SER A 188 -11.34 28.00 -5.52
CA SER A 188 -12.20 27.41 -4.48
C SER A 188 -11.42 27.01 -3.21
N ASN A 189 -10.11 27.30 -3.15
CA ASN A 189 -9.23 26.98 -2.01
C ASN A 189 -9.33 25.50 -1.60
N ALA A 190 -9.16 24.58 -2.55
CA ALA A 190 -9.03 23.16 -2.24
C ALA A 190 -7.83 22.92 -1.28
N ASP A 191 -7.97 21.99 -0.35
CA ASP A 191 -6.90 21.68 0.62
C ASP A 191 -5.83 20.77 -0.01
N ILE A 192 -6.24 19.91 -0.94
CA ILE A 192 -5.37 19.04 -1.74
C ILE A 192 -5.86 19.10 -3.19
N ILE A 193 -4.95 19.28 -4.13
CA ILE A 193 -5.23 19.21 -5.56
C ILE A 193 -4.48 18.01 -6.12
N MET A 194 -5.24 17.04 -6.66
CA MET A 194 -4.69 15.87 -7.33
C MET A 194 -4.67 16.10 -8.84
N LEU A 195 -3.48 16.09 -9.42
CA LEU A 195 -3.24 16.16 -10.85
C LEU A 195 -3.35 14.74 -11.42
N ASP A 196 -4.45 14.44 -12.11
CA ASP A 196 -4.75 13.08 -12.58
C ASP A 196 -4.39 12.88 -14.05
N ASN A 197 -3.55 11.89 -14.34
CA ASN A 197 -3.11 11.50 -15.68
C ASN A 197 -2.56 12.67 -16.53
N MET A 198 -1.84 13.60 -15.93
CA MET A 198 -1.24 14.74 -16.62
C MET A 198 0.18 14.42 -17.11
N GLU A 199 0.55 14.99 -18.25
CA GLU A 199 1.92 14.94 -18.78
C GLU A 199 2.89 15.73 -17.88
N LEU A 200 4.15 15.31 -17.83
CA LEU A 200 5.18 15.91 -16.96
C LEU A 200 5.32 17.43 -17.11
N SER A 201 5.24 17.94 -18.34
CA SER A 201 5.27 19.39 -18.62
C SER A 201 4.12 20.12 -17.96
N MET A 202 2.91 19.55 -18.04
CA MET A 202 1.72 20.12 -17.43
C MET A 202 1.80 20.04 -15.90
N ILE A 203 2.34 18.95 -15.33
CA ILE A 203 2.58 18.83 -13.89
C ILE A 203 3.50 19.95 -13.40
N LYS A 204 4.65 20.18 -14.07
CA LYS A 204 5.61 21.23 -13.71
C LYS A 204 4.97 22.62 -13.67
N GLU A 205 4.22 22.97 -14.69
CA GLU A 205 3.52 24.26 -14.76
C GLU A 205 2.39 24.36 -13.73
N SER A 206 1.62 23.30 -13.53
CA SER A 206 0.54 23.24 -12.52
C SER A 206 1.09 23.44 -11.11
N VAL A 207 2.19 22.78 -10.77
CA VAL A 207 2.87 22.97 -9.47
C VAL A 207 3.25 24.43 -9.25
N LYS A 208 3.86 25.06 -10.25
CA LYS A 208 4.24 26.48 -10.17
C LYS A 208 3.03 27.36 -9.88
N VAL A 209 1.96 27.22 -10.66
CA VAL A 209 0.71 28.02 -10.51
C VAL A 209 0.05 27.79 -9.14
N ILE A 210 -0.01 26.54 -8.67
CA ILE A 210 -0.57 26.22 -7.35
C ILE A 210 0.27 26.86 -6.24
N ARG A 211 1.61 26.74 -6.31
CA ARG A 211 2.51 27.31 -5.29
C ARG A 211 2.47 28.83 -5.26
N GLU A 212 2.39 29.49 -6.40
CA GLU A 212 2.23 30.95 -6.48
C GLU A 212 0.89 31.44 -5.91
N SER A 213 -0.20 30.67 -6.13
CA SER A 213 -1.55 31.05 -5.71
C SER A 213 -1.88 30.68 -4.27
N LEU A 214 -1.50 29.47 -3.85
CA LEU A 214 -1.94 28.87 -2.58
C LEU A 214 -0.77 28.58 -1.62
N GLY A 215 0.48 28.70 -2.06
CA GLY A 215 1.66 28.39 -1.26
C GLY A 215 1.71 26.93 -0.79
N SER A 216 2.27 26.72 0.41
CA SER A 216 2.39 25.39 1.05
C SER A 216 1.11 24.92 1.77
N ARG A 217 0.09 25.78 1.87
CA ARG A 217 -1.19 25.42 2.50
C ARG A 217 -1.98 24.38 1.71
N CYS A 218 -1.84 24.38 0.38
CA CYS A 218 -2.42 23.38 -0.50
C CYS A 218 -1.39 22.25 -0.75
N LYS A 219 -1.78 21.02 -0.51
CA LYS A 219 -0.97 19.86 -0.90
C LYS A 219 -1.21 19.51 -2.36
N ILE A 220 -0.14 19.11 -3.04
CA ILE A 220 -0.21 18.70 -4.44
C ILE A 220 0.04 17.20 -4.51
N GLU A 221 -0.93 16.49 -5.05
CA GLU A 221 -0.85 15.05 -5.32
C GLU A 221 -0.79 14.82 -6.83
N VAL A 222 -0.03 13.80 -7.25
CA VAL A 222 -0.02 13.32 -8.64
C VAL A 222 -0.49 11.87 -8.65
N SER A 223 -1.38 11.55 -9.57
CA SER A 223 -1.92 10.20 -9.77
C SER A 223 -2.03 9.85 -11.25
N GLY A 224 -2.11 8.55 -11.54
CA GLY A 224 -2.33 8.02 -12.90
C GLY A 224 -1.03 7.71 -13.65
N GLY A 225 -0.90 6.47 -14.12
CA GLY A 225 0.20 6.04 -15.00
C GLY A 225 1.62 6.08 -14.43
N ILE A 226 1.77 6.19 -13.10
CA ILE A 226 3.08 6.31 -12.45
C ILE A 226 3.86 5.00 -12.52
N SER A 227 5.09 5.09 -13.02
CA SER A 227 6.06 3.99 -13.11
C SER A 227 7.37 4.36 -12.42
N LEU A 228 8.20 3.36 -12.11
CA LEU A 228 9.55 3.62 -11.56
C LEU A 228 10.40 4.46 -12.50
N ALA A 229 10.21 4.34 -13.82
CA ALA A 229 10.96 5.09 -14.82
C ALA A 229 10.58 6.59 -14.84
N SER A 230 9.33 6.94 -14.56
CA SER A 230 8.86 8.33 -14.54
C SER A 230 8.94 8.99 -13.16
N LEU A 231 9.12 8.19 -12.11
CA LEU A 231 8.96 8.61 -10.72
C LEU A 231 9.89 9.77 -10.34
N GLU A 232 11.17 9.64 -10.63
CA GLU A 232 12.17 10.62 -10.22
C GLU A 232 11.91 12.02 -10.84
N GLU A 233 11.58 12.05 -12.14
CA GLU A 233 11.27 13.32 -12.82
C GLU A 233 9.99 13.98 -12.29
N ILE A 234 9.02 13.18 -11.87
CA ILE A 234 7.81 13.68 -11.21
C ILE A 234 8.14 14.22 -9.82
N CYS A 235 8.97 13.53 -9.03
CA CYS A 235 9.39 14.00 -7.71
C CYS A 235 10.13 15.34 -7.77
N LYS A 236 10.94 15.58 -8.80
CA LYS A 236 11.66 16.85 -9.02
C LYS A 236 10.75 18.05 -9.27
N THR A 237 9.47 17.85 -9.50
CA THR A 237 8.53 18.95 -9.80
C THR A 237 8.11 19.78 -8.59
N GLY A 238 8.36 19.28 -7.36
CA GLY A 238 8.00 20.00 -6.12
C GLY A 238 6.58 19.67 -5.60
N ILE A 239 6.06 18.51 -5.98
CA ILE A 239 4.82 17.93 -5.43
C ILE A 239 5.02 17.40 -4.02
N ASP A 240 3.93 17.07 -3.32
CA ASP A 240 3.98 16.53 -1.95
C ASP A 240 3.73 15.02 -1.90
N ILE A 241 2.86 14.50 -2.78
CA ILE A 241 2.34 13.14 -2.72
C ILE A 241 2.26 12.54 -4.12
N ILE A 242 2.54 11.25 -4.24
CA ILE A 242 2.24 10.45 -5.42
C ILE A 242 1.40 9.26 -4.99
N SER A 243 0.19 9.11 -5.53
CA SER A 243 -0.63 7.92 -5.30
C SER A 243 -0.45 6.91 -6.43
N VAL A 244 -0.10 5.68 -6.05
CA VAL A 244 0.25 4.60 -6.97
C VAL A 244 -0.63 3.38 -6.72
N GLY A 245 -1.60 3.13 -7.60
CA GLY A 245 -2.46 1.94 -7.48
C GLY A 245 -1.70 0.63 -7.70
N ALA A 246 -0.67 0.65 -8.55
CA ALA A 246 0.10 -0.53 -8.91
C ALA A 246 0.79 -1.21 -7.72
N ILE A 247 1.14 -0.47 -6.66
CA ILE A 247 1.79 -1.05 -5.48
C ILE A 247 0.91 -2.04 -4.73
N THR A 248 -0.42 -1.99 -4.90
CA THR A 248 -1.35 -2.94 -4.32
C THR A 248 -1.90 -3.95 -5.35
N HIS A 249 -2.42 -3.48 -6.49
CA HIS A 249 -3.09 -4.38 -7.43
C HIS A 249 -2.15 -5.13 -8.39
N SER A 250 -0.88 -4.73 -8.52
CA SER A 250 0.09 -5.31 -9.48
C SER A 250 1.45 -5.66 -8.88
N ALA A 251 1.59 -5.64 -7.56
CA ALA A 251 2.82 -6.06 -6.91
C ALA A 251 3.08 -7.56 -7.15
N PRO A 252 4.29 -7.94 -7.62
CA PRO A 252 4.67 -9.35 -7.72
C PRO A 252 4.81 -9.95 -6.32
N ALA A 253 4.44 -11.23 -6.18
CA ALA A 253 4.66 -11.97 -4.95
C ALA A 253 6.16 -12.24 -4.73
N VAL A 254 6.60 -12.24 -3.47
CA VAL A 254 7.95 -12.65 -3.06
C VAL A 254 7.98 -14.15 -2.84
N ASP A 255 9.07 -14.82 -3.20
CA ASP A 255 9.19 -16.26 -3.01
C ASP A 255 9.68 -16.62 -1.60
N PHE A 256 8.88 -17.45 -0.91
CA PHE A 256 9.20 -18.04 0.40
C PHE A 256 8.98 -19.54 0.37
N SER A 257 9.77 -20.27 1.15
CA SER A 257 9.62 -21.71 1.34
C SER A 257 9.56 -22.05 2.82
N LEU A 258 8.72 -23.02 3.18
CA LEU A 258 8.74 -23.68 4.48
C LEU A 258 9.54 -24.96 4.35
N GLU A 259 10.53 -25.13 5.22
CA GLU A 259 11.42 -26.30 5.25
C GLU A 259 11.26 -27.01 6.61
N PHE A 260 11.16 -28.34 6.58
CA PHE A 260 11.16 -29.18 7.79
C PHE A 260 12.59 -29.55 8.20
N GLU A 261 12.84 -29.63 9.52
CA GLU A 261 14.08 -30.12 10.13
C GLU A 261 13.93 -31.56 10.59
#